data_2fe3e394007207978a498e64a04ea7d6
#
_entry.id   2fe3e394007207978a498e64a04ea7d6
#
_cell.length_a   1.000
_cell.length_b   1.000
_cell.length_c   1.000
_cell.angle_alpha   90.00
_cell.angle_beta   90.00
_cell.angle_gamma   90.00
#
_symmetry.space_group_name_H-M   'P 1'
#
loop_
_entity.id
_entity.type
_entity.pdbx_description
1 polymer ?
#
loop_
_entity_poly.entity_id
_entity_poly.type
_entity_poly.pdbx_seq_one_letter_code
_entity_poly.pdbx_strand_id
1 'polypeptide(L)'
;MSSNLITALQRSLDIECEHISILDIQEHEFSAKFEKKMKKLIQRREKPYFELISTAGRRAACVIVALVAISASVFSVKAVREAVYDFIVKHFADHDEVTAICDDDCPQTIQDEYYISKIPNGFTETEYRKDSVSLYTVYTADNDKFIMFEQYAKPSYNVLVDNEHTTLDIYTDSDEQTYSIYESYEDHTIIWDNGEYVFQISGNLNKDEMLELCRSIKIK
;
A
#
# COMPACT_ATOMS: atom_id res chain seq x y z
N MET A 1 30.25 -7.67 -68.79
CA MET A 1 31.05 -6.52 -68.31
C MET A 1 31.28 -6.51 -66.77
N SER A 2 30.51 -7.25 -66.00
CA SER A 2 30.60 -7.23 -64.53
C SER A 2 31.78 -8.02 -63.92
N SER A 3 32.19 -9.14 -64.57
CA SER A 3 33.22 -10.01 -64.02
C SER A 3 34.62 -9.36 -63.95
N ASN A 4 35.00 -8.59 -64.98
CA ASN A 4 36.31 -7.95 -65.02
C ASN A 4 36.48 -6.83 -63.95
N LEU A 5 35.42 -6.16 -63.60
CA LEU A 5 35.44 -5.12 -62.58
C LEU A 5 35.64 -5.73 -61.19
N ILE A 6 34.97 -6.84 -60.91
CA ILE A 6 35.08 -7.54 -59.60
C ILE A 6 36.51 -8.10 -59.47
N THR A 7 37.07 -8.68 -60.53
CA THR A 7 38.44 -9.19 -60.50
C THR A 7 39.48 -8.07 -60.34
N ALA A 8 39.26 -6.90 -60.99
CA ALA A 8 40.09 -5.73 -60.78
C ALA A 8 40.06 -5.15 -59.41
N LEU A 9 38.86 -5.05 -58.77
CA LEU A 9 38.68 -4.64 -57.42
C LEU A 9 39.29 -5.58 -56.37
N GLN A 10 39.12 -6.89 -56.58
CA GLN A 10 39.78 -7.88 -55.72
C GLN A 10 41.29 -7.78 -55.78
N ARG A 11 41.86 -7.62 -57.01
CA ARG A 11 43.30 -7.48 -57.19
C ARG A 11 43.85 -6.17 -56.58
N SER A 12 43.08 -5.08 -56.60
CA SER A 12 43.46 -3.83 -55.98
C SER A 12 43.43 -3.97 -54.43
N LEU A 13 42.42 -4.65 -53.87
CA LEU A 13 42.34 -4.94 -52.45
C LEU A 13 43.47 -5.84 -51.97
N ASP A 14 43.79 -6.87 -52.69
CA ASP A 14 44.90 -7.78 -52.37
C ASP A 14 46.25 -7.05 -52.35
N ILE A 15 46.50 -6.13 -53.28
CA ILE A 15 47.71 -5.29 -53.29
C ILE A 15 47.73 -4.31 -52.10
N GLU A 16 46.62 -3.68 -51.76
CA GLU A 16 46.55 -2.82 -50.61
C GLU A 16 46.74 -3.60 -49.31
N CYS A 17 46.13 -4.78 -49.15
CA CYS A 17 46.32 -5.65 -48.01
C CYS A 17 47.77 -6.13 -47.89
N GLU A 18 48.43 -6.50 -49.01
CA GLU A 18 49.84 -6.89 -49.02
C GLU A 18 50.77 -5.72 -48.63
N HIS A 19 50.42 -4.50 -49.05
CA HIS A 19 51.16 -3.28 -48.64
C HIS A 19 51.00 -2.92 -47.17
N ILE A 20 49.85 -3.18 -46.61
CA ILE A 20 49.58 -2.98 -45.18
C ILE A 20 50.30 -4.02 -44.30
N SER A 21 50.42 -5.27 -44.80
CA SER A 21 51.12 -6.33 -44.03
C SER A 21 52.64 -6.17 -44.04
N ILE A 22 53.21 -5.35 -44.92
CA ILE A 22 54.66 -5.04 -44.97
C ILE A 22 55.00 -3.85 -44.03
N LEU A 23 54.03 -3.04 -43.64
CA LEU A 23 54.24 -2.01 -42.67
C LEU A 23 54.42 -2.68 -41.27
N ASP A 24 55.61 -2.54 -40.70
CA ASP A 24 55.91 -2.95 -39.33
C ASP A 24 55.07 -2.08 -38.36
N ILE A 25 53.81 -2.52 -38.18
CA ILE A 25 52.87 -1.84 -37.26
C ILE A 25 53.37 -2.20 -35.89
N GLN A 26 54.10 -1.29 -35.26
CA GLN A 26 54.43 -1.41 -33.83
C GLN A 26 53.13 -1.64 -33.06
N GLU A 27 53.03 -2.79 -32.39
CA GLU A 27 51.91 -3.05 -31.48
C GLU A 27 51.80 -1.91 -30.48
N HIS A 28 50.67 -1.21 -30.52
CA HIS A 28 50.43 -0.10 -29.61
C HIS A 28 50.17 -0.63 -28.21
N GLU A 29 51.10 -0.42 -27.31
CA GLU A 29 50.91 -0.74 -25.88
C GLU A 29 49.94 0.25 -25.27
N PHE A 30 48.75 -0.28 -24.88
CA PHE A 30 47.76 0.52 -24.17
C PHE A 30 48.18 0.74 -22.71
N SER A 31 47.85 1.90 -22.15
CA SER A 31 48.14 2.17 -20.77
C SER A 31 47.40 1.19 -19.84
N ALA A 32 48.01 0.77 -18.73
CA ALA A 32 47.41 -0.13 -17.76
C ALA A 32 46.02 0.35 -17.23
N LYS A 33 45.79 1.67 -17.21
CA LYS A 33 44.51 2.29 -16.91
C LYS A 33 43.45 2.03 -17.96
N PHE A 34 43.82 2.08 -19.24
CA PHE A 34 42.96 1.78 -20.37
C PHE A 34 42.58 0.31 -20.40
N GLU A 35 43.54 -0.60 -20.26
CA GLU A 35 43.30 -2.03 -20.24
C GLU A 35 42.38 -2.45 -19.11
N LYS A 36 42.57 -1.91 -17.88
CA LYS A 36 41.71 -2.15 -16.76
C LYS A 36 40.27 -1.67 -16.99
N LYS A 37 40.13 -0.55 -17.71
CA LYS A 37 38.81 0.02 -18.07
C LYS A 37 38.12 -0.84 -19.12
N MET A 38 38.86 -1.26 -20.15
CA MET A 38 38.34 -2.13 -21.21
C MET A 38 37.94 -3.52 -20.67
N LYS A 39 38.78 -4.13 -19.85
CA LYS A 39 38.46 -5.40 -19.20
C LYS A 39 37.17 -5.34 -18.38
N LYS A 40 36.96 -4.25 -17.63
CA LYS A 40 35.69 -4.00 -16.90
C LYS A 40 34.49 -3.86 -17.83
N LEU A 41 34.67 -3.18 -18.97
CA LEU A 41 33.58 -3.00 -19.94
C LEU A 41 33.21 -4.33 -20.63
N ILE A 42 34.18 -5.15 -20.99
CA ILE A 42 33.97 -6.48 -21.59
C ILE A 42 33.24 -7.38 -20.58
N GLN A 43 33.76 -7.50 -19.35
CA GLN A 43 33.11 -8.27 -18.27
C GLN A 43 31.69 -7.82 -17.95
N ARG A 44 31.42 -6.53 -18.11
CA ARG A 44 30.08 -5.98 -17.91
C ARG A 44 29.14 -6.36 -19.04
N ARG A 45 29.65 -6.39 -20.28
CA ARG A 45 28.88 -6.72 -21.49
C ARG A 45 28.54 -8.22 -21.56
N GLU A 46 29.39 -9.07 -21.03
CA GLU A 46 29.19 -10.53 -20.98
C GLU A 46 28.10 -10.97 -19.97
N LYS A 47 27.65 -10.08 -19.09
CA LYS A 47 26.60 -10.41 -18.11
C LYS A 47 25.23 -10.53 -18.80
N PRO A 48 24.46 -11.61 -18.53
CA PRO A 48 23.20 -11.88 -19.22
C PRO A 48 22.15 -10.78 -19.06
N TYR A 49 22.24 -10.00 -17.96
CA TYR A 49 21.32 -8.88 -17.71
C TYR A 49 21.80 -7.53 -18.30
N PHE A 50 22.97 -7.50 -18.97
CA PHE A 50 23.53 -6.24 -19.49
C PHE A 50 22.58 -5.56 -20.48
N GLU A 51 21.95 -6.32 -21.34
CA GLU A 51 21.00 -5.79 -22.32
C GLU A 51 19.78 -5.12 -21.68
N LEU A 52 19.32 -5.65 -20.54
CA LEU A 52 18.18 -5.11 -19.79
C LEU A 52 18.50 -3.77 -19.11
N ILE A 53 19.75 -3.55 -18.70
CA ILE A 53 20.17 -2.37 -17.95
C ILE A 53 21.17 -1.47 -18.68
N SER A 54 21.38 -1.69 -19.99
CA SER A 54 22.43 -1.02 -20.76
C SER A 54 22.17 0.49 -20.92
N THR A 55 20.93 0.93 -21.03
CA THR A 55 20.55 2.34 -21.19
C THR A 55 19.81 2.90 -19.98
N ALA A 56 19.81 4.23 -19.82
CA ALA A 56 19.08 4.90 -18.74
C ALA A 56 17.57 4.59 -18.78
N GLY A 57 16.97 4.57 -19.97
CA GLY A 57 15.55 4.23 -20.14
C GLY A 57 15.23 2.79 -19.72
N ARG A 58 16.08 1.82 -20.06
CA ARG A 58 15.89 0.42 -19.64
C ARG A 58 16.03 0.23 -18.13
N ARG A 59 16.94 0.97 -17.49
CA ARG A 59 17.05 0.97 -16.01
C ARG A 59 15.80 1.52 -15.35
N ALA A 60 15.29 2.65 -15.85
CA ALA A 60 14.04 3.22 -15.37
C ALA A 60 12.87 2.24 -15.56
N ALA A 61 12.77 1.57 -16.69
CA ALA A 61 11.75 0.54 -16.94
C ALA A 61 11.85 -0.63 -15.93
N CYS A 62 13.06 -1.13 -15.65
CA CYS A 62 13.25 -2.19 -14.65
C CYS A 62 12.82 -1.74 -13.24
N VAL A 63 13.11 -0.50 -12.85
CA VAL A 63 12.67 0.07 -11.56
C VAL A 63 11.15 0.16 -11.50
N ILE A 64 10.51 0.64 -12.56
CA ILE A 64 9.05 0.73 -12.64
C ILE A 64 8.41 -0.66 -12.53
N VAL A 65 8.92 -1.65 -13.25
CA VAL A 65 8.42 -3.03 -13.17
C VAL A 65 8.58 -3.60 -11.76
N ALA A 66 9.72 -3.34 -11.10
CA ALA A 66 9.94 -3.78 -9.73
C ALA A 66 8.95 -3.10 -8.75
N LEU A 67 8.72 -1.79 -8.90
CA LEU A 67 7.74 -1.06 -8.09
C LEU A 67 6.32 -1.59 -8.30
N VAL A 68 5.92 -1.83 -9.55
CA VAL A 68 4.61 -2.41 -9.88
C VAL A 68 4.47 -3.82 -9.27
N ALA A 69 5.51 -4.65 -9.35
CA ALA A 69 5.48 -6.00 -8.77
C ALA A 69 5.37 -5.97 -7.23
N ILE A 70 6.09 -5.04 -6.57
CA ILE A 70 6.00 -4.83 -5.11
C ILE A 70 4.59 -4.35 -4.75
N SER A 71 4.08 -3.33 -5.46
CA SER A 71 2.72 -2.82 -5.22
C SER A 71 1.67 -3.92 -5.40
N ALA A 72 1.74 -4.69 -6.50
CA ALA A 72 0.83 -5.79 -6.75
C ALA A 72 0.88 -6.87 -5.67
N SER A 73 2.07 -7.18 -5.11
CA SER A 73 2.21 -8.15 -4.02
C SER A 73 1.63 -7.62 -2.70
N VAL A 74 1.80 -6.34 -2.41
CA VAL A 74 1.21 -5.69 -1.22
C VAL A 74 -0.32 -5.69 -1.33
N PHE A 75 -0.88 -5.28 -2.49
CA PHE A 75 -2.33 -5.29 -2.73
C PHE A 75 -2.94 -6.69 -2.92
N SER A 76 -2.12 -7.74 -3.05
CA SER A 76 -2.62 -9.12 -3.06
C SER A 76 -2.98 -9.62 -1.67
N VAL A 77 -2.49 -8.96 -0.62
CA VAL A 77 -2.88 -9.25 0.77
C VAL A 77 -4.28 -8.67 1.00
N LYS A 78 -5.25 -9.53 1.28
CA LYS A 78 -6.66 -9.17 1.46
C LYS A 78 -6.85 -8.04 2.49
N ALA A 79 -6.19 -8.14 3.64
CA ALA A 79 -6.23 -7.13 4.69
C ALA A 79 -5.76 -5.73 4.24
N VAL A 80 -4.69 -5.64 3.42
CA VAL A 80 -4.22 -4.35 2.90
C VAL A 80 -5.20 -3.78 1.89
N ARG A 81 -5.78 -4.62 1.05
CA ARG A 81 -6.77 -4.19 0.05
C ARG A 81 -8.03 -3.67 0.74
N GLU A 82 -8.56 -4.38 1.72
CA GLU A 82 -9.74 -3.97 2.48
C GLU A 82 -9.47 -2.67 3.24
N ALA A 83 -8.36 -2.54 3.96
CA ALA A 83 -8.00 -1.30 4.65
C ALA A 83 -7.84 -0.07 3.74
N VAL A 84 -7.50 -0.27 2.46
CA VAL A 84 -7.38 0.83 1.47
C VAL A 84 -8.71 1.12 0.78
N TYR A 85 -9.55 0.10 0.56
CA TYR A 85 -10.79 0.24 -0.21
C TYR A 85 -12.02 0.54 0.66
N ASP A 86 -12.04 0.13 1.93
CA ASP A 86 -13.22 0.29 2.78
C ASP A 86 -13.39 1.73 3.29
N PHE A 87 -12.28 2.48 3.41
CA PHE A 87 -12.31 3.88 3.86
C PHE A 87 -11.48 4.79 2.96
N ILE A 88 -12.03 5.96 2.64
CA ILE A 88 -11.29 7.07 2.08
C ILE A 88 -10.96 8.02 3.24
N VAL A 89 -9.67 8.16 3.55
CA VAL A 89 -9.18 9.10 4.54
C VAL A 89 -8.60 10.31 3.82
N LYS A 90 -9.19 11.47 4.03
CA LYS A 90 -8.65 12.75 3.55
C LYS A 90 -7.98 13.48 4.70
N HIS A 91 -6.68 13.63 4.59
CA HIS A 91 -5.89 14.33 5.61
C HIS A 91 -5.97 15.83 5.43
N PHE A 92 -6.38 16.53 6.47
CA PHE A 92 -6.33 17.97 6.61
C PHE A 92 -5.28 18.37 7.67
N ALA A 93 -5.07 19.66 7.87
CA ALA A 93 -4.05 20.14 8.80
C ALA A 93 -4.34 19.81 10.27
N ASP A 94 -5.63 19.74 10.64
CA ASP A 94 -6.14 19.62 12.01
C ASP A 94 -7.04 18.39 12.22
N HIS A 95 -7.47 17.72 11.14
CA HIS A 95 -8.35 16.55 11.22
C HIS A 95 -8.24 15.64 10.00
N ASP A 96 -8.68 14.40 10.15
CA ASP A 96 -8.89 13.44 9.08
C ASP A 96 -10.41 13.29 8.82
N GLU A 97 -10.82 13.39 7.57
CA GLU A 97 -12.18 13.05 7.16
C GLU A 97 -12.19 11.56 6.74
N VAL A 98 -12.91 10.75 7.49
CA VAL A 98 -13.05 9.30 7.24
C VAL A 98 -14.42 9.02 6.66
N THR A 99 -14.44 8.53 5.40
CA THR A 99 -15.67 8.20 4.66
C THR A 99 -15.64 6.74 4.27
N ALA A 100 -16.71 6.00 4.49
CA ALA A 100 -16.81 4.61 4.05
C ALA A 100 -17.05 4.52 2.54
N ILE A 101 -16.45 3.53 1.91
CA ILE A 101 -16.74 3.17 0.51
C ILE A 101 -17.94 2.22 0.51
N CYS A 102 -18.93 2.56 -0.27
CA CYS A 102 -20.13 1.77 -0.44
C CYS A 102 -20.20 1.24 -1.87
N ASP A 103 -20.31 -0.07 -2.01
CA ASP A 103 -20.64 -0.72 -3.27
C ASP A 103 -22.14 -0.58 -3.55
N ASP A 104 -22.57 -0.83 -4.80
CA ASP A 104 -23.96 -0.67 -5.25
C ASP A 104 -24.98 -1.46 -4.41
N ASP A 105 -24.56 -2.52 -3.72
CA ASP A 105 -25.39 -3.43 -2.94
C ASP A 105 -25.41 -3.14 -1.43
N CYS A 106 -24.71 -2.12 -0.93
CA CYS A 106 -24.69 -1.85 0.51
C CYS A 106 -26.02 -1.29 1.04
N PRO A 107 -26.44 -1.67 2.27
CA PRO A 107 -27.67 -1.15 2.89
C PRO A 107 -27.66 0.37 3.03
N GLN A 108 -28.71 1.02 2.52
CA GLN A 108 -28.89 2.47 2.62
C GLN A 108 -29.44 2.91 4.00
N THR A 109 -29.96 1.96 4.76
CA THR A 109 -30.54 2.16 6.09
C THR A 109 -30.18 0.98 7.00
N ILE A 110 -30.24 1.20 8.32
CA ILE A 110 -30.03 0.13 9.30
C ILE A 110 -31.22 -0.83 9.29
N GLN A 111 -31.00 -2.03 8.77
CA GLN A 111 -31.94 -3.16 8.77
C GLN A 111 -31.69 -4.06 9.96
N ASP A 112 -30.43 -4.43 10.20
CA ASP A 112 -29.98 -5.24 11.34
C ASP A 112 -29.35 -4.37 12.41
N GLU A 113 -29.84 -4.48 13.63
CA GLU A 113 -29.31 -3.76 14.78
C GLU A 113 -28.23 -4.61 15.45
N TYR A 114 -27.07 -4.01 15.67
CA TYR A 114 -25.98 -4.63 16.40
C TYR A 114 -25.89 -4.06 17.81
N TYR A 115 -25.32 -4.82 18.72
CA TYR A 115 -25.07 -4.42 20.11
C TYR A 115 -23.81 -5.07 20.66
N ILE A 116 -23.20 -4.47 21.67
CA ILE A 116 -22.09 -5.06 22.42
C ILE A 116 -22.62 -6.14 23.35
N SER A 117 -22.28 -7.41 23.10
CA SER A 117 -22.79 -8.53 23.89
C SER A 117 -22.05 -8.76 25.21
N LYS A 118 -20.87 -8.17 25.39
CA LYS A 118 -20.03 -8.32 26.58
C LYS A 118 -19.64 -6.95 27.12
N ILE A 119 -20.57 -6.31 27.82
CA ILE A 119 -20.28 -5.05 28.54
C ILE A 119 -19.51 -5.36 29.83
N PRO A 120 -18.40 -4.64 30.13
CA PRO A 120 -17.65 -4.83 31.35
C PRO A 120 -18.52 -4.55 32.62
N ASN A 121 -18.20 -5.21 33.72
CA ASN A 121 -18.92 -5.00 34.98
C ASN A 121 -18.80 -3.56 35.44
N GLY A 122 -19.90 -3.01 35.94
CA GLY A 122 -19.99 -1.65 36.43
C GLY A 122 -20.48 -0.63 35.39
N PHE A 123 -20.51 -0.98 34.12
CA PHE A 123 -21.10 -0.14 33.09
C PHE A 123 -22.62 -0.33 33.02
N THR A 124 -23.34 0.75 32.83
CA THR A 124 -24.80 0.79 32.61
C THR A 124 -25.11 1.59 31.37
N GLU A 125 -26.07 1.14 30.57
CA GLU A 125 -26.58 1.90 29.42
C GLU A 125 -27.27 3.17 29.93
N THR A 126 -26.79 4.31 29.47
CA THR A 126 -27.32 5.64 29.88
C THR A 126 -28.00 6.37 28.74
N GLU A 127 -27.66 6.05 27.50
CA GLU A 127 -28.29 6.64 26.34
C GLU A 127 -28.39 5.63 25.21
N TYR A 128 -29.51 5.63 24.51
CA TYR A 128 -29.74 4.87 23.26
C TYR A 128 -30.52 5.75 22.30
N ARG A 129 -30.03 5.86 21.07
CA ARG A 129 -30.75 6.53 19.97
C ARG A 129 -30.60 5.71 18.69
N LYS A 130 -31.65 5.72 17.88
CA LYS A 130 -31.67 5.12 16.57
C LYS A 130 -32.48 5.99 15.61
N ASP A 131 -31.94 6.18 14.42
CA ASP A 131 -32.70 6.67 13.28
C ASP A 131 -32.59 5.68 12.10
N SER A 132 -32.91 6.12 10.88
CA SER A 132 -32.89 5.23 9.69
C SER A 132 -31.48 4.85 9.25
N VAL A 133 -30.45 5.63 9.55
CA VAL A 133 -29.07 5.49 9.03
C VAL A 133 -28.03 5.37 10.12
N SER A 134 -28.37 5.66 11.37
CA SER A 134 -27.47 5.58 12.50
C SER A 134 -28.14 5.01 13.76
N LEU A 135 -27.33 4.34 14.56
CA LEU A 135 -27.68 3.87 15.90
C LEU A 135 -26.50 4.18 16.81
N TYR A 136 -26.75 4.74 17.98
CA TYR A 136 -25.71 4.85 18.98
C TYR A 136 -26.22 4.48 20.38
N THR A 137 -25.30 3.94 21.18
CA THR A 137 -25.56 3.55 22.58
C THR A 137 -24.38 4.00 23.44
N VAL A 138 -24.68 4.64 24.56
CA VAL A 138 -23.67 5.07 25.53
C VAL A 138 -23.80 4.24 26.80
N TYR A 139 -22.67 3.74 27.28
CA TYR A 139 -22.54 3.09 28.58
C TYR A 139 -21.59 3.89 29.43
N THR A 140 -21.96 4.10 30.69
CA THR A 140 -21.13 4.81 31.67
C THR A 140 -20.91 3.96 32.92
N ALA A 141 -19.77 4.19 33.59
CA ALA A 141 -19.43 3.58 34.86
C ALA A 141 -18.82 4.64 35.80
N ASP A 142 -18.49 4.22 37.03
CA ASP A 142 -17.81 5.07 37.99
C ASP A 142 -16.46 5.59 37.46
N ASN A 143 -15.98 6.71 38.02
CA ASN A 143 -14.73 7.38 37.65
C ASN A 143 -14.69 7.88 36.20
N ASP A 144 -15.78 8.42 35.72
CA ASP A 144 -15.92 9.01 34.37
C ASP A 144 -15.58 8.06 33.24
N LYS A 145 -15.70 6.76 33.45
CA LYS A 145 -15.54 5.77 32.42
C LYS A 145 -16.75 5.74 31.51
N PHE A 146 -16.47 5.68 30.18
CA PHE A 146 -17.53 5.58 29.18
C PHE A 146 -17.16 4.65 28.05
N ILE A 147 -18.17 4.12 27.38
CA ILE A 147 -18.12 3.40 26.12
C ILE A 147 -19.26 3.95 25.26
N MET A 148 -18.95 4.41 24.07
CA MET A 148 -19.93 4.82 23.07
C MET A 148 -19.82 3.88 21.88
N PHE A 149 -20.89 3.18 21.56
CA PHE A 149 -21.01 2.30 20.42
C PHE A 149 -21.90 2.94 19.38
N GLU A 150 -21.44 2.95 18.15
CA GLU A 150 -22.12 3.53 17.00
C GLU A 150 -22.13 2.55 15.84
N GLN A 151 -23.26 2.48 15.14
CA GLN A 151 -23.46 1.75 13.90
C GLN A 151 -24.03 2.69 12.86
N TYR A 152 -23.47 2.64 11.66
CA TYR A 152 -23.89 3.48 10.54
C TYR A 152 -24.16 2.67 9.28
N ALA A 153 -25.19 3.07 8.53
CA ALA A 153 -25.28 2.69 7.12
C ALA A 153 -24.12 3.37 6.35
N LYS A 154 -23.35 2.61 5.57
CA LYS A 154 -22.13 3.08 4.89
C LYS A 154 -22.27 4.41 4.15
N PRO A 155 -23.35 4.66 3.36
CA PRO A 155 -23.48 5.91 2.62
C PRO A 155 -23.60 7.16 3.50
N SER A 156 -23.95 6.96 4.78
CA SER A 156 -24.14 8.05 5.75
C SER A 156 -22.96 8.26 6.66
N TYR A 157 -21.91 7.43 6.53
CA TYR A 157 -20.75 7.53 7.38
C TYR A 157 -19.78 8.58 6.85
N ASN A 158 -19.61 9.64 7.63
CA ASN A 158 -18.59 10.67 7.42
C ASN A 158 -18.23 11.23 8.81
N VAL A 159 -17.05 10.91 9.28
CA VAL A 159 -16.56 11.30 10.62
C VAL A 159 -15.27 12.09 10.48
N LEU A 160 -15.18 13.15 11.27
CA LEU A 160 -13.96 13.94 11.44
C LEU A 160 -13.22 13.43 12.69
N VAL A 161 -11.98 13.02 12.48
CA VAL A 161 -11.10 12.56 13.57
C VAL A 161 -9.97 13.57 13.73
N ASP A 162 -9.75 14.02 14.98
CA ASP A 162 -8.61 14.88 15.32
C ASP A 162 -7.30 14.14 15.03
N ASN A 163 -6.44 14.69 14.19
CA ASN A 163 -5.13 14.12 13.83
C ASN A 163 -3.95 14.88 14.46
N GLU A 164 -4.20 16.00 15.14
CA GLU A 164 -3.14 16.72 15.87
C GLU A 164 -2.77 16.02 17.18
N HIS A 165 -3.75 15.37 17.82
CA HIS A 165 -3.61 14.77 19.15
C HIS A 165 -3.83 13.26 19.15
N THR A 166 -4.07 12.65 17.99
CA THR A 166 -4.28 11.20 17.86
C THR A 166 -3.24 10.55 16.96
N THR A 167 -2.97 9.28 17.23
CA THR A 167 -2.16 8.41 16.36
C THR A 167 -3.07 7.35 15.76
N LEU A 168 -2.96 7.14 14.44
CA LEU A 168 -3.66 6.07 13.74
C LEU A 168 -2.80 4.79 13.74
N ASP A 169 -3.35 3.70 14.25
CA ASP A 169 -2.82 2.35 14.14
C ASP A 169 -3.82 1.45 13.41
N ILE A 170 -3.34 0.52 12.59
CA ILE A 170 -4.19 -0.43 11.86
C ILE A 170 -3.90 -1.83 12.38
N TYR A 171 -4.91 -2.48 12.92
CA TYR A 171 -4.83 -3.81 13.47
C TYR A 171 -5.74 -4.78 12.71
N THR A 172 -5.21 -5.93 12.32
CA THR A 172 -6.00 -7.03 11.71
C THR A 172 -5.95 -8.24 12.62
N ASP A 173 -7.12 -8.77 12.97
CA ASP A 173 -7.24 -9.94 13.83
C ASP A 173 -7.11 -11.28 13.07
N SER A 174 -7.27 -12.39 13.79
CA SER A 174 -7.18 -13.76 13.24
C SER A 174 -8.28 -14.11 12.25
N ASP A 175 -9.41 -13.41 12.32
CA ASP A 175 -10.58 -13.60 11.45
C ASP A 175 -10.52 -12.68 10.21
N GLU A 176 -9.34 -12.08 9.98
CA GLU A 176 -9.07 -11.13 8.90
C GLU A 176 -9.86 -9.81 9.00
N GLN A 177 -10.51 -9.52 10.15
CA GLN A 177 -11.16 -8.25 10.37
C GLN A 177 -10.12 -7.16 10.65
N THR A 178 -10.23 -6.05 9.93
CA THR A 178 -9.33 -4.90 10.08
C THR A 178 -10.00 -3.79 10.87
N TYR A 179 -9.26 -3.20 11.80
CA TYR A 179 -9.66 -2.13 12.68
C TYR A 179 -8.73 -0.93 12.51
N SER A 180 -9.31 0.25 12.31
CA SER A 180 -8.60 1.53 12.37
C SER A 180 -8.70 2.08 13.79
N ILE A 181 -7.60 2.20 14.48
CA ILE A 181 -7.53 2.59 15.89
C ILE A 181 -6.93 3.99 15.98
N TYR A 182 -7.72 4.94 16.38
CA TYR A 182 -7.29 6.30 16.70
C TYR A 182 -7.08 6.38 18.21
N GLU A 183 -5.86 6.61 18.62
CA GLU A 183 -5.45 6.65 20.02
C GLU A 183 -5.07 8.06 20.39
N SER A 184 -5.80 8.65 21.35
CA SER A 184 -5.47 9.91 22.00
C SER A 184 -4.88 9.68 23.39
N TYR A 185 -4.55 10.77 24.09
CA TYR A 185 -4.01 10.68 25.43
C TYR A 185 -5.03 10.12 26.45
N GLU A 186 -6.33 10.36 26.25
CA GLU A 186 -7.39 10.05 27.22
C GLU A 186 -8.34 8.95 26.74
N ASP A 187 -8.48 8.75 25.41
CA ASP A 187 -9.47 7.86 24.83
C ASP A 187 -8.95 7.15 23.56
N HIS A 188 -9.67 6.12 23.16
CA HIS A 188 -9.47 5.38 21.95
C HIS A 188 -10.76 5.40 21.13
N THR A 189 -10.63 5.57 19.81
CA THR A 189 -11.72 5.37 18.87
C THR A 189 -11.32 4.27 17.90
N ILE A 190 -12.12 3.22 17.79
CA ILE A 190 -11.91 2.10 16.91
C ILE A 190 -13.01 2.08 15.86
N ILE A 191 -12.63 2.11 14.59
CA ILE A 191 -13.54 2.12 13.44
C ILE A 191 -13.28 0.87 12.61
N TRP A 192 -14.34 0.18 12.22
CA TRP A 192 -14.26 -0.97 11.31
C TRP A 192 -15.54 -1.16 10.52
N ASP A 193 -15.47 -2.01 9.51
CA ASP A 193 -16.52 -2.31 8.55
C ASP A 193 -16.71 -3.84 8.49
N ASN A 194 -17.94 -4.32 8.49
CA ASN A 194 -18.25 -5.75 8.34
C ASN A 194 -18.73 -6.12 6.92
N GLY A 195 -18.60 -5.22 5.96
CA GLY A 195 -19.11 -5.38 4.60
C GLY A 195 -20.45 -4.67 4.37
N GLU A 196 -21.33 -4.59 5.36
CA GLU A 196 -22.67 -3.99 5.27
C GLU A 196 -22.76 -2.64 6.01
N TYR A 197 -22.18 -2.56 7.19
CA TYR A 197 -22.26 -1.40 8.08
C TYR A 197 -20.87 -0.97 8.56
N VAL A 198 -20.76 0.31 8.91
CA VAL A 198 -19.61 0.83 9.66
C VAL A 198 -19.94 0.86 11.12
N PHE A 199 -18.99 0.44 11.90
CA PHE A 199 -19.06 0.48 13.37
C PHE A 199 -17.96 1.37 13.92
N GLN A 200 -18.27 2.03 15.01
CA GLN A 200 -17.32 2.81 15.78
C GLN A 200 -17.54 2.54 17.27
N ILE A 201 -16.47 2.32 18.00
CA ILE A 201 -16.48 2.32 19.47
C ILE A 201 -15.48 3.34 19.95
N SER A 202 -15.96 4.30 20.74
CA SER A 202 -15.14 5.29 21.44
C SER A 202 -15.22 5.08 22.95
N GLY A 203 -14.12 5.26 23.66
CA GLY A 203 -14.10 5.09 25.11
C GLY A 203 -12.73 5.26 25.74
N ASN A 204 -12.70 5.39 27.04
CA ASN A 204 -11.48 5.59 27.83
C ASN A 204 -11.02 4.32 28.59
N LEU A 205 -11.28 3.16 27.98
CA LEU A 205 -10.70 1.88 28.36
C LEU A 205 -9.36 1.67 27.65
N ASN A 206 -8.57 0.71 28.11
CA ASN A 206 -7.33 0.37 27.39
C ASN A 206 -7.62 -0.29 26.02
N LYS A 207 -6.64 -0.26 25.14
CA LYS A 207 -6.75 -0.75 23.76
C LYS A 207 -7.23 -2.20 23.65
N ASP A 208 -6.73 -3.09 24.51
CA ASP A 208 -7.12 -4.51 24.48
C ASP A 208 -8.58 -4.71 24.90
N GLU A 209 -9.02 -4.01 25.95
CA GLU A 209 -10.41 -4.00 26.38
C GLU A 209 -11.34 -3.46 25.28
N MET A 210 -10.94 -2.38 24.61
CA MET A 210 -11.70 -1.81 23.49
C MET A 210 -11.80 -2.78 22.30
N LEU A 211 -10.73 -3.49 21.95
CA LEU A 211 -10.75 -4.54 20.91
C LEU A 211 -11.63 -5.74 21.30
N GLU A 212 -11.69 -6.10 22.58
CA GLU A 212 -12.62 -7.15 23.05
C GLU A 212 -14.08 -6.74 22.88
N LEU A 213 -14.41 -5.47 23.10
CA LEU A 213 -15.75 -4.94 22.84
C LEU A 213 -16.09 -5.05 21.35
N CYS A 214 -15.20 -4.63 20.45
CA CYS A 214 -15.39 -4.73 19.00
C CYS A 214 -15.69 -6.16 18.57
N ARG A 215 -14.95 -7.15 19.09
CA ARG A 215 -15.15 -8.58 18.79
C ARG A 215 -16.41 -9.14 19.39
N SER A 216 -16.99 -8.47 20.37
CA SER A 216 -18.17 -8.94 21.11
C SER A 216 -19.50 -8.52 20.47
N ILE A 217 -19.49 -7.71 19.40
CA ILE A 217 -20.74 -7.25 18.78
C ILE A 217 -21.53 -8.39 18.18
N LYS A 218 -22.84 -8.30 18.25
CA LYS A 218 -23.80 -9.28 17.72
C LYS A 218 -25.04 -8.56 17.20
N ILE A 219 -25.73 -9.22 16.28
CA ILE A 219 -27.07 -8.83 15.85
C ILE A 219 -28.04 -9.08 17.00
N LYS A 220 -28.96 -8.13 17.20
CA LYS A 220 -29.98 -8.14 18.27
C LYS A 220 -31.08 -9.15 18.01
#